data_35dc143e37c92a0e09825cd6cca0ca17
#
_entry.id   35dc143e37c92a0e09825cd6cca0ca17
#
_cell.length_a   1.000
_cell.length_b   1.000
_cell.length_c   1.000
_cell.angle_alpha   90.00
_cell.angle_beta   90.00
_cell.angle_gamma   90.00
#
_symmetry.space_group_name_H-M   'P 1'
#
loop_
_entity.id
_entity.type
_entity.pdbx_description
1 polymer ?
#
loop_
_entity_poly.entity_id
_entity_poly.type
_entity_poly.pdbx_seq_one_letter_code
_entity_poly.pdbx_strand_id
1 'polypeptide(L)'
;MYAIIQTVLSEEIFSAIDCAVHVSLAMLIKDYSSLSENECMYARNQLTHVDFLLFRKMDKQPVLAIEVDGTRFHEYGSNQAERDEKKTCILEKCGIQLLRLRTDGSGEQKKVEAALLSALQS
;
A
#
# COMPACT_ATOMS: atom_id res chain seq x y z
N MET A 1 12.52 4.30 -4.74
CA MET A 1 11.76 3.47 -3.78
C MET A 1 11.76 1.99 -4.13
N TYR A 2 11.55 1.65 -5.39
CA TYR A 2 11.55 0.23 -5.80
C TYR A 2 12.84 -0.50 -5.40
N ALA A 3 13.99 0.13 -5.61
CA ALA A 3 15.29 -0.45 -5.25
C ALA A 3 15.40 -0.72 -3.74
N ILE A 4 14.85 0.16 -2.92
CA ILE A 4 14.83 -0.01 -1.46
C ILE A 4 13.98 -1.23 -1.09
N ILE A 5 12.82 -1.36 -1.70
CA ILE A 5 11.94 -2.50 -1.48
C ILE A 5 12.64 -3.80 -1.89
N GLN A 6 13.28 -3.81 -3.05
CA GLN A 6 14.01 -5.00 -3.53
C GLN A 6 15.15 -5.37 -2.59
N THR A 7 15.82 -4.37 -2.02
CA THR A 7 16.88 -4.63 -1.02
C THR A 7 16.31 -5.32 0.22
N VAL A 8 15.17 -4.84 0.72
CA VAL A 8 14.49 -5.48 1.85
C VAL A 8 14.08 -6.91 1.50
N LEU A 9 13.49 -7.10 0.34
CA LEU A 9 13.00 -8.43 -0.08
C LEU A 9 14.12 -9.41 -0.38
N SER A 10 15.35 -8.93 -0.55
CA SER A 10 16.51 -9.82 -0.74
C SER A 10 16.91 -10.53 0.55
N GLU A 11 16.40 -10.09 1.70
CA GLU A 11 16.66 -10.76 2.97
C GLU A 11 15.94 -12.10 3.01
N GLU A 12 16.62 -13.10 3.57
CA GLU A 12 16.12 -14.45 3.59
C GLU A 12 14.75 -14.60 4.26
N ILE A 13 14.51 -13.84 5.32
CA ILE A 13 13.23 -13.93 6.04
C ILE A 13 12.03 -13.46 5.19
N PHE A 14 12.30 -12.71 4.13
CA PHE A 14 11.25 -12.21 3.23
C PHE A 14 11.24 -12.94 1.88
N SER A 15 11.88 -14.08 1.79
CA SER A 15 12.01 -14.81 0.53
C SER A 15 10.67 -15.24 -0.09
N ALA A 16 9.62 -15.36 0.73
CA ALA A 16 8.28 -15.72 0.26
C ALA A 16 7.45 -14.54 -0.23
N ILE A 17 8.02 -13.33 -0.20
CA ILE A 17 7.33 -12.08 -0.53
C ILE A 17 7.86 -11.52 -1.84
N ASP A 18 6.96 -11.04 -2.68
CA ASP A 18 7.32 -10.35 -3.92
C ASP A 18 6.63 -8.99 -3.97
N CYS A 19 7.01 -8.17 -4.94
CA CYS A 19 6.51 -6.81 -5.08
C CYS A 19 5.93 -6.59 -6.47
N ALA A 20 4.71 -6.04 -6.52
CA ALA A 20 4.12 -5.53 -7.75
C ALA A 20 4.06 -4.01 -7.67
N VAL A 21 4.19 -3.34 -8.80
CA VAL A 21 4.16 -1.89 -8.87
C VAL A 21 2.85 -1.44 -9.52
N HIS A 22 2.36 -0.28 -9.05
CA HIS A 22 1.22 0.39 -9.67
C HIS A 22 -0.01 -0.53 -9.77
N VAL A 23 -0.44 -1.05 -8.63
CA VAL A 23 -1.54 -2.02 -8.58
C VAL A 23 -2.87 -1.30 -8.38
N SER A 24 -3.85 -1.61 -9.24
CA SER A 24 -5.18 -1.04 -9.14
C SER A 24 -5.85 -1.45 -7.83
N LEU A 25 -6.46 -0.50 -7.15
CA LEU A 25 -7.15 -0.76 -5.88
C LEU A 25 -8.28 -1.78 -6.07
N ALA A 26 -8.96 -1.73 -7.20
CA ALA A 26 -10.03 -2.67 -7.51
C ALA A 26 -9.57 -4.13 -7.51
N MET A 27 -8.31 -4.38 -7.87
CA MET A 27 -7.76 -5.73 -7.87
C MET A 27 -7.54 -6.29 -6.48
N LEU A 28 -7.47 -5.42 -5.46
CA LEU A 28 -7.20 -5.81 -4.09
C LEU A 28 -8.46 -6.11 -3.30
N ILE A 29 -9.62 -5.69 -3.79
CA ILE A 29 -10.87 -5.81 -3.07
C ILE A 29 -11.62 -7.03 -3.57
N LYS A 30 -11.80 -8.01 -2.69
CA LYS A 30 -12.53 -9.24 -3.02
C LYS A 30 -14.01 -9.13 -2.68
N ASP A 31 -14.33 -8.33 -1.66
CA ASP A 31 -15.69 -8.19 -1.16
C ASP A 31 -15.99 -6.72 -0.89
N TYR A 32 -16.92 -6.17 -1.65
CA TYR A 32 -17.33 -4.77 -1.54
C TYR A 32 -18.40 -4.53 -0.48
N SER A 33 -18.92 -5.57 0.16
CA SER A 33 -20.04 -5.43 1.08
C SER A 33 -19.74 -4.59 2.31
N SER A 34 -18.47 -4.53 2.73
CA SER A 34 -18.06 -3.73 3.88
C SER A 34 -17.78 -2.27 3.55
N LEU A 35 -17.82 -1.91 2.27
CA LEU A 35 -17.50 -0.57 1.80
C LEU A 35 -18.78 0.26 1.61
N SER A 36 -18.69 1.56 1.88
CA SER A 36 -19.76 2.49 1.56
C SER A 36 -19.86 2.66 0.04
N GLU A 37 -20.97 3.24 -0.42
CA GLU A 37 -21.17 3.51 -1.84
C GLU A 37 -20.07 4.40 -2.41
N ASN A 38 -19.69 5.46 -1.68
CA ASN A 38 -18.61 6.35 -2.10
C ASN A 38 -17.27 5.61 -2.16
N GLU A 39 -17.02 4.74 -1.20
CA GLU A 39 -15.80 3.92 -1.19
C GLU A 39 -15.76 2.97 -2.38
N CYS A 40 -16.89 2.35 -2.71
CA CYS A 40 -16.98 1.47 -3.86
C CYS A 40 -16.67 2.21 -5.16
N MET A 41 -17.25 3.40 -5.34
CA MET A 41 -17.01 4.20 -6.53
C MET A 41 -15.54 4.60 -6.65
N TYR A 42 -14.95 5.01 -5.54
CA TYR A 42 -13.53 5.39 -5.50
C TYR A 42 -12.64 4.19 -5.85
N ALA A 43 -12.92 3.04 -5.27
CA ALA A 43 -12.10 1.84 -5.47
C ALA A 43 -12.20 1.30 -6.90
N ARG A 44 -13.35 1.44 -7.54
CA ARG A 44 -13.57 0.96 -8.90
C ARG A 44 -12.99 1.89 -9.96
N ASN A 45 -12.60 3.10 -9.58
CA ASN A 45 -11.97 4.04 -10.51
C ASN A 45 -10.63 3.46 -10.96
N GLN A 46 -10.45 3.32 -12.27
CA GLN A 46 -9.25 2.73 -12.86
C GLN A 46 -7.97 3.48 -12.54
N LEU A 47 -8.09 4.77 -12.19
CA LEU A 47 -6.94 5.60 -11.83
C LEU A 47 -6.51 5.44 -10.39
N THR A 48 -7.33 4.79 -9.57
CA THR A 48 -7.02 4.58 -8.16
C THR A 48 -6.12 3.35 -8.01
N HIS A 49 -4.93 3.57 -7.48
CA HIS A 49 -3.94 2.49 -7.34
C HIS A 49 -3.05 2.71 -6.12
N VAL A 50 -2.31 1.68 -5.74
CA VAL A 50 -1.21 1.78 -4.78
C VAL A 50 0.11 1.74 -5.55
N ASP A 51 1.12 2.44 -5.03
CA ASP A 51 2.41 2.51 -5.74
C ASP A 51 3.11 1.16 -5.74
N PHE A 52 3.10 0.47 -4.62
CA PHE A 52 3.72 -0.86 -4.48
C PHE A 52 2.83 -1.75 -3.64
N LEU A 53 2.74 -3.01 -4.03
CA LEU A 53 2.06 -4.03 -3.25
C LEU A 53 3.00 -5.19 -2.98
N LEU A 54 3.23 -5.47 -1.70
CA LEU A 54 3.98 -6.66 -1.29
C LEU A 54 2.98 -7.77 -1.04
N PHE A 55 3.24 -8.94 -1.63
CA PHE A 55 2.31 -10.06 -1.57
C PHE A 55 3.07 -11.38 -1.44
N ARG A 56 2.39 -12.40 -0.94
CA ARG A 56 2.97 -13.75 -0.84
C ARG A 56 3.04 -14.38 -2.22
N LYS A 57 4.19 -14.93 -2.55
CA LYS A 57 4.39 -15.60 -3.85
C LYS A 57 3.47 -16.80 -4.04
N MET A 58 3.23 -17.54 -2.99
CA MET A 58 2.49 -18.80 -3.06
C MET A 58 1.02 -18.61 -3.45
N ASP A 59 0.32 -17.74 -2.73
CA ASP A 59 -1.13 -17.58 -2.89
C ASP A 59 -1.54 -16.21 -3.40
N LYS A 60 -0.56 -15.34 -3.66
CA LYS A 60 -0.76 -13.97 -4.14
C LYS A 60 -1.54 -13.09 -3.16
N GLN A 61 -1.61 -13.47 -1.89
CA GLN A 61 -2.31 -12.69 -0.88
C GLN A 61 -1.56 -11.39 -0.58
N PRO A 62 -2.25 -10.25 -0.61
CA PRO A 62 -1.62 -8.97 -0.24
C PRO A 62 -1.15 -8.99 1.21
N VAL A 63 0.03 -8.43 1.45
CA VAL A 63 0.62 -8.33 2.78
C VAL A 63 0.74 -6.88 3.22
N LEU A 64 1.26 -6.03 2.35
CA LEU A 64 1.52 -4.63 2.68
C LEU A 64 1.42 -3.77 1.42
N ALA A 65 0.64 -2.70 1.49
CA ALA A 65 0.62 -1.69 0.43
C ALA A 65 1.53 -0.54 0.83
N ILE A 66 2.25 0.02 -0.13
CA ILE A 66 3.16 1.14 0.09
C ILE A 66 2.82 2.26 -0.86
N GLU A 67 2.67 3.46 -0.30
CA GLU A 67 2.48 4.70 -1.05
C GLU A 67 3.67 5.62 -0.82
N VAL A 68 4.14 6.26 -1.87
CA VAL A 68 5.24 7.22 -1.77
C VAL A 68 4.66 8.60 -2.02
N ASP A 69 4.66 9.43 -0.99
CA ASP A 69 4.09 10.76 -1.06
C ASP A 69 5.17 11.80 -1.37
N GLY A 70 4.95 12.56 -2.45
CA GLY A 70 5.80 13.69 -2.77
C GLY A 70 5.49 14.88 -1.88
N THR A 71 6.51 15.63 -1.49
CA THR A 71 6.36 16.75 -0.56
C THR A 71 5.44 17.85 -1.09
N ARG A 72 5.46 18.07 -2.39
CA ARG A 72 4.68 19.15 -3.03
C ARG A 72 3.17 18.94 -3.01
N PHE A 73 2.70 17.71 -2.76
CA PHE A 73 1.27 17.42 -2.75
C PHE A 73 0.58 17.85 -1.47
N HIS A 74 1.32 18.08 -0.41
CA HIS A 74 0.75 18.49 0.87
C HIS A 74 0.30 19.94 0.90
N GLU A 75 0.70 20.72 -0.09
CA GLU A 75 0.34 22.13 -0.17
C GLU A 75 -1.06 22.38 -0.72
N TYR A 76 -1.66 21.39 -1.35
CA TYR A 76 -2.92 21.56 -2.10
C TYR A 76 -4.15 21.03 -1.37
N GLY A 77 -4.04 20.86 -0.10
CA GLY A 77 -5.15 20.86 0.79
C GLY A 77 -6.03 19.64 0.82
N SER A 78 -7.29 19.89 1.13
CA SER A 78 -8.23 18.93 1.63
C SER A 78 -8.56 17.79 0.68
N ASN A 79 -8.55 18.02 -0.63
CA ASN A 79 -8.94 16.97 -1.59
C ASN A 79 -7.97 15.80 -1.61
N GLN A 80 -6.68 16.09 -1.52
CA GLN A 80 -5.67 15.03 -1.46
C GLN A 80 -5.74 14.28 -0.14
N ALA A 81 -5.92 15.02 0.95
CA ALA A 81 -6.05 14.42 2.27
C ALA A 81 -7.27 13.51 2.35
N GLU A 82 -8.39 13.92 1.78
CA GLU A 82 -9.61 13.12 1.74
C GLU A 82 -9.42 11.83 0.93
N ARG A 83 -8.74 11.93 -0.20
CA ARG A 83 -8.44 10.75 -1.03
C ARG A 83 -7.53 9.78 -0.30
N ASP A 84 -6.50 10.30 0.37
CA ASP A 84 -5.57 9.48 1.13
C ASP A 84 -6.27 8.76 2.27
N GLU A 85 -7.15 9.47 2.97
CA GLU A 85 -7.92 8.90 4.06
C GLU A 85 -8.87 7.82 3.56
N LYS A 86 -9.53 8.06 2.44
CA LYS A 86 -10.44 7.10 1.81
C LYS A 86 -9.71 5.83 1.42
N LYS A 87 -8.54 5.97 0.79
CA LYS A 87 -7.72 4.82 0.41
C LYS A 87 -7.30 4.02 1.63
N THR A 88 -6.85 4.71 2.69
CA THR A 88 -6.46 4.06 3.94
C THR A 88 -7.61 3.27 4.55
N CYS A 89 -8.80 3.88 4.62
CA CYS A 89 -9.98 3.21 5.17
C CYS A 89 -10.36 1.96 4.38
N ILE A 90 -10.34 2.06 3.05
CA ILE A 90 -10.68 0.94 2.19
C ILE A 90 -9.71 -0.22 2.40
N LEU A 91 -8.41 0.07 2.42
CA LEU A 91 -7.39 -0.97 2.61
C LEU A 91 -7.50 -1.61 4.00
N GLU A 92 -7.77 -0.82 5.04
CA GLU A 92 -7.98 -1.35 6.38
C GLU A 92 -9.17 -2.31 6.43
N LYS A 93 -10.27 -1.94 5.77
CA LYS A 93 -11.46 -2.80 5.70
C LYS A 93 -11.18 -4.10 4.95
N CYS A 94 -10.22 -4.07 4.04
CA CYS A 94 -9.79 -5.28 3.31
C CYS A 94 -8.74 -6.07 4.06
N GLY A 95 -8.30 -5.60 5.22
CA GLY A 95 -7.26 -6.26 6.00
C GLY A 95 -5.85 -6.05 5.48
N ILE A 96 -5.64 -5.00 4.69
CA ILE A 96 -4.33 -4.69 4.10
C ILE A 96 -3.76 -3.46 4.79
N GLN A 97 -2.59 -3.61 5.39
CA GLN A 97 -1.88 -2.51 6.03
C GLN A 97 -1.30 -1.59 4.97
N LEU A 98 -1.39 -0.28 5.18
CA LEU A 98 -0.83 0.72 4.27
C LEU A 98 0.31 1.46 4.96
N LEU A 99 1.46 1.51 4.30
CA LEU A 99 2.62 2.28 4.74
C LEU A 99 2.80 3.46 3.80
N ARG A 100 2.83 4.67 4.35
CA ARG A 100 3.10 5.88 3.58
C ARG A 100 4.50 6.37 3.87
N LEU A 101 5.28 6.60 2.80
CA LEU A 101 6.66 7.07 2.90
C LEU A 101 6.80 8.39 2.15
N ARG A 102 7.70 9.24 2.64
CA ARG A 102 8.04 10.49 1.96
C ARG A 102 9.30 10.28 1.12
N THR A 103 9.34 10.94 -0.03
CA THR A 103 10.49 10.82 -0.92
C THR A 103 11.74 11.48 -0.37
N ASP A 104 11.58 12.44 0.54
CA ASP A 104 12.68 13.17 1.17
C ASP A 104 13.04 12.64 2.55
N GLY A 105 12.40 11.57 2.99
CA GLY A 105 12.65 10.98 4.28
C GLY A 105 13.94 10.18 4.32
N SER A 106 14.39 9.88 5.53
CA SER A 106 15.51 8.97 5.74
C SER A 106 15.02 7.73 6.49
N GLY A 107 15.70 6.61 6.30
CA GLY A 107 15.35 5.38 6.98
C GLY A 107 14.18 4.64 6.37
N GLU A 108 13.87 4.86 5.10
CA GLU A 108 12.79 4.18 4.41
C GLU A 108 12.96 2.67 4.44
N GLN A 109 14.18 2.18 4.28
CA GLN A 109 14.45 0.74 4.33
C GLN A 109 14.02 0.13 5.66
N LYS A 110 14.36 0.79 6.76
CA LYS A 110 13.96 0.31 8.10
C LYS A 110 12.47 0.36 8.32
N LYS A 111 11.81 1.40 7.77
CA LYS A 111 10.37 1.53 7.86
C LYS A 111 9.65 0.43 7.09
N VAL A 112 10.14 0.09 5.91
CA VAL A 112 9.60 -1.01 5.11
C VAL A 112 9.77 -2.33 5.85
N GLU A 113 10.97 -2.60 6.37
CA GLU A 113 11.23 -3.82 7.13
C GLU A 113 10.30 -3.95 8.33
N ALA A 114 10.17 -2.89 9.12
CA ALA A 114 9.34 -2.91 10.32
C ALA A 114 7.87 -3.13 9.97
N ALA A 115 7.37 -2.44 8.96
CA ALA A 115 5.98 -2.59 8.53
C ALA A 115 5.70 -3.99 7.99
N LEU A 116 6.65 -4.54 7.23
CA LEU A 116 6.51 -5.87 6.66
C LEU A 116 6.51 -6.94 7.75
N LEU A 117 7.41 -6.83 8.73
CA LEU A 117 7.43 -7.74 9.87
C LEU A 117 6.12 -7.68 10.65
N SER A 118 5.62 -6.47 10.89
CA SER A 118 4.35 -6.28 11.58
C SER A 118 3.19 -6.93 10.81
N ALA A 119 3.15 -6.72 9.50
CA ALA A 119 2.09 -7.27 8.65
C ALA A 119 2.14 -8.80 8.61
N LEU A 120 3.33 -9.39 8.62
CA LEU A 120 3.48 -10.85 8.59
C LEU A 120 3.13 -11.51 9.92
N GLN A 121 3.13 -10.76 11.01
CA GLN A 121 2.80 -11.27 12.35
C GLN A 121 1.31 -11.21 12.66
N SER A 122 0.53 -10.48 11.89
CA SER A 122 -0.90 -10.33 12.14
C SER A 122 -1.76 -11.41 11.50
#